data_bde28893e2acbd53b35cb7f250e8d3b8
#
_entry.id   bde28893e2acbd53b35cb7f250e8d3b8
#
_cell.length_a   1.000
_cell.length_b   1.000
_cell.length_c   1.000
_cell.angle_alpha   90.00
_cell.angle_beta   90.00
_cell.angle_gamma   90.00
#
_symmetry.space_group_name_H-M   'P 1'
#
loop_
_entity.id
_entity.type
_entity.pdbx_description
1 polymer ?
#
loop_
_entity_poly.entity_id
_entity_poly.type
_entity_poly.pdbx_seq_one_letter_code
_entity_poly.pdbx_strand_id
1 'polypeptide(L)'
;MNTFGKLFTLTTFGESHGAAVGGIVDGMPAGVTIDTDFIQRELARRRPGQSHITTDRKEADQVELLSGVFEGKSTGAPIGFLVRNTNQHSKDYDNIRDIFRPSHADYTYYSKYGIRDYRGGGRASARITLSRVVAGALAKLVLRQQGISISAYTSQVGDIQLEKDYHKYDLNLIESNPVRCPDPLKAKEMEDLIAQVKREGDTIGGVISCVIKGCPVGLGEPEFGKLHAQLGAAMLSINAVKGFEYGEGFAGSSWRGSQQNDIFLPTGDGMQYPRCNVETNHSGGIQGGISNGEDIYFRVAFKPVATLLMEQQTVNIEGEATTMDVRGRHDPCVLPRAVPIVEAMAAMTIVDALLISKTNRL
;
A
#
# COMPACT_ATOMS: atom_id res chain seq x y z
N MET A 1 -1.62 -8.48 15.51
CA MET A 1 -2.60 -9.29 14.74
C MET A 1 -2.04 -9.55 13.34
N ASN A 2 -2.41 -10.69 12.74
CA ASN A 2 -1.96 -11.06 11.38
C ASN A 2 -3.13 -11.11 10.38
N THR A 3 -4.30 -10.66 10.79
CA THR A 3 -5.54 -10.61 10.01
C THR A 3 -5.99 -9.15 9.86
N PHE A 4 -6.36 -8.78 8.64
CA PHE A 4 -6.93 -7.49 8.24
C PHE A 4 -8.33 -7.72 7.66
N GLY A 5 -9.24 -6.74 7.80
CA GLY A 5 -10.61 -6.77 7.31
C GLY A 5 -11.62 -7.36 8.29
N LYS A 6 -12.91 -7.26 7.96
CA LYS A 6 -14.04 -7.78 8.77
C LYS A 6 -14.79 -8.90 8.04
N LEU A 7 -15.30 -8.62 6.83
CA LEU A 7 -15.97 -9.59 5.96
C LEU A 7 -15.02 -10.08 4.86
N PHE A 8 -14.34 -9.17 4.17
CA PHE A 8 -13.25 -9.52 3.28
C PHE A 8 -11.94 -9.48 4.06
N THR A 9 -11.44 -10.62 4.45
CA THR A 9 -10.29 -10.70 5.35
C THR A 9 -9.06 -11.27 4.67
N LEU A 10 -7.88 -10.82 5.12
CA LEU A 10 -6.58 -11.39 4.78
C LEU A 10 -5.84 -11.78 6.04
N THR A 11 -5.58 -13.06 6.23
CA THR A 11 -4.62 -13.56 7.23
C THR A 11 -3.30 -13.90 6.56
N THR A 12 -2.19 -13.27 7.02
CA THR A 12 -0.86 -13.46 6.42
C THR A 12 0.04 -14.35 7.27
N PHE A 13 0.90 -15.13 6.63
CA PHE A 13 1.91 -15.96 7.26
C PHE A 13 3.26 -15.91 6.51
N GLY A 14 4.31 -16.46 7.13
CA GLY A 14 5.65 -16.55 6.58
C GLY A 14 6.53 -15.32 6.86
N GLU A 15 7.84 -15.48 6.67
CA GLU A 15 8.90 -14.50 6.90
C GLU A 15 9.77 -14.32 5.65
N SER A 16 10.52 -13.21 5.62
CA SER A 16 11.34 -12.85 4.44
C SER A 16 12.41 -13.89 4.08
N HIS A 17 12.89 -14.67 5.05
CA HIS A 17 13.91 -15.72 4.90
C HIS A 17 13.38 -17.11 5.31
N GLY A 18 12.06 -17.25 5.50
CA GLY A 18 11.38 -18.55 5.62
C GLY A 18 11.22 -19.24 4.27
N ALA A 19 10.56 -20.39 4.24
CA ALA A 19 10.34 -21.18 3.01
C ALA A 19 9.43 -20.45 2.01
N ALA A 20 8.41 -19.75 2.50
CA ALA A 20 7.44 -19.02 1.70
C ALA A 20 6.81 -17.87 2.49
N VAL A 21 6.15 -16.97 1.76
CA VAL A 21 5.22 -15.98 2.30
C VAL A 21 3.87 -16.22 1.64
N GLY A 22 2.80 -16.22 2.42
CA GLY A 22 1.47 -16.49 1.89
C GLY A 22 0.37 -15.83 2.70
N GLY A 23 -0.85 -16.20 2.38
CA GLY A 23 -2.04 -15.74 3.08
C GLY A 23 -3.27 -16.57 2.76
N ILE A 24 -4.31 -16.29 3.53
CA ILE A 24 -5.65 -16.80 3.32
C ILE A 24 -6.57 -15.58 3.18
N VAL A 25 -7.24 -15.49 2.04
CA VAL A 25 -8.34 -14.53 1.83
C VAL A 25 -9.63 -15.24 2.12
N ASP A 26 -10.43 -14.73 3.04
CA ASP A 26 -11.77 -15.20 3.34
C ASP A 26 -12.80 -14.11 3.05
N GLY A 27 -14.08 -14.50 2.82
CA GLY A 27 -15.14 -13.58 2.45
C GLY A 27 -15.10 -13.11 0.98
N MET A 28 -14.33 -13.80 0.12
CA MET A 28 -14.39 -13.57 -1.32
C MET A 28 -15.75 -13.99 -1.86
N PRO A 29 -16.54 -13.10 -2.52
CA PRO A 29 -17.80 -13.49 -3.13
C PRO A 29 -17.64 -14.63 -4.12
N ALA A 30 -18.59 -15.58 -4.14
CA ALA A 30 -18.59 -16.68 -5.11
C ALA A 30 -18.89 -16.18 -6.53
N GLY A 31 -18.36 -16.89 -7.54
CA GLY A 31 -18.64 -16.63 -8.96
C GLY A 31 -17.80 -15.51 -9.59
N VAL A 32 -16.88 -14.89 -8.86
CA VAL A 32 -15.95 -13.90 -9.42
C VAL A 32 -14.92 -14.62 -10.29
N THR A 33 -14.73 -14.17 -11.52
CA THR A 33 -13.68 -14.69 -12.41
C THR A 33 -12.29 -14.35 -11.84
N ILE A 34 -11.48 -15.37 -11.61
CA ILE A 34 -10.12 -15.24 -11.07
C ILE A 34 -9.13 -15.19 -12.24
N ASP A 35 -8.72 -13.98 -12.61
CA ASP A 35 -7.66 -13.72 -13.58
C ASP A 35 -6.29 -13.88 -12.90
N THR A 36 -5.71 -15.05 -13.01
CA THR A 36 -4.39 -15.37 -12.41
C THR A 36 -3.25 -14.55 -13.04
N ASP A 37 -3.36 -14.22 -14.31
CA ASP A 37 -2.36 -13.40 -15.00
C ASP A 37 -2.43 -11.94 -14.49
N PHE A 38 -3.62 -11.44 -14.18
CA PHE A 38 -3.76 -10.15 -13.53
C PHE A 38 -3.12 -10.14 -12.14
N ILE A 39 -3.38 -11.15 -11.32
CA ILE A 39 -2.75 -11.29 -10.00
C ILE A 39 -1.23 -11.31 -10.13
N GLN A 40 -0.70 -12.05 -11.10
CA GLN A 40 0.73 -12.14 -11.35
C GLN A 40 1.32 -10.81 -11.84
N ARG A 41 0.59 -10.04 -12.69
CA ARG A 41 1.00 -8.68 -13.09
C ARG A 41 1.06 -7.72 -11.90
N GLU A 42 0.08 -7.74 -10.99
CA GLU A 42 0.10 -6.93 -9.78
C GLU A 42 1.31 -7.27 -8.88
N LEU A 43 1.62 -8.56 -8.71
CA LEU A 43 2.82 -8.99 -8.00
C LEU A 43 4.11 -8.52 -8.69
N ALA A 44 4.16 -8.57 -10.02
CA ALA A 44 5.31 -8.12 -10.80
C ALA A 44 5.57 -6.61 -10.58
N ARG A 45 4.54 -5.79 -10.42
CA ARG A 45 4.66 -4.37 -10.07
C ARG A 45 5.33 -4.15 -8.70
N ARG A 46 5.17 -5.09 -7.76
CA ARG A 46 5.74 -5.00 -6.41
C ARG A 46 7.15 -5.62 -6.29
N ARG A 47 7.50 -6.60 -7.11
CA ARG A 47 8.74 -7.37 -6.97
C ARG A 47 10.00 -6.49 -6.91
N PRO A 48 11.10 -6.97 -6.28
CA PRO A 48 12.38 -6.28 -6.32
C PRO A 48 13.04 -6.38 -7.71
N GLY A 49 14.03 -5.52 -7.99
CA GLY A 49 14.87 -5.62 -9.19
C GLY A 49 14.17 -5.25 -10.49
N GLN A 50 13.23 -4.29 -10.45
CA GLN A 50 12.46 -3.87 -11.61
C GLN A 50 13.19 -2.84 -12.48
N SER A 51 14.11 -2.07 -11.88
CA SER A 51 14.81 -0.97 -12.54
C SER A 51 16.14 -0.68 -11.83
N HIS A 52 16.97 0.16 -12.44
CA HIS A 52 18.24 0.60 -11.87
C HIS A 52 18.12 1.45 -10.59
N ILE A 53 16.95 2.02 -10.32
CA ILE A 53 16.64 2.77 -9.09
C ILE A 53 16.05 1.89 -7.96
N THR A 54 15.95 0.60 -8.15
CA THR A 54 15.52 -0.36 -7.12
C THR A 54 16.68 -1.26 -6.70
N THR A 55 16.44 -2.15 -5.73
CA THR A 55 17.40 -3.17 -5.29
C THR A 55 17.76 -4.14 -6.43
N ASP A 56 18.98 -4.63 -6.43
CA ASP A 56 19.46 -5.62 -7.40
C ASP A 56 18.99 -7.07 -7.09
N ARG A 57 18.23 -7.26 -6.02
CA ARG A 57 17.60 -8.55 -5.68
C ARG A 57 16.61 -8.96 -6.78
N LYS A 58 16.65 -10.22 -7.22
CA LYS A 58 15.72 -10.75 -8.23
C LYS A 58 14.89 -11.87 -7.62
N GLU A 59 13.57 -11.74 -7.69
CA GLU A 59 12.61 -12.77 -7.27
C GLU A 59 11.54 -12.88 -8.36
N ALA A 60 11.12 -14.09 -8.67
CA ALA A 60 10.04 -14.31 -9.65
C ALA A 60 8.68 -13.91 -9.08
N ASP A 61 8.50 -14.02 -7.75
CA ASP A 61 7.26 -13.76 -7.01
C ASP A 61 6.04 -14.45 -7.66
N GLN A 62 6.20 -15.72 -8.04
CA GLN A 62 5.12 -16.49 -8.63
C GLN A 62 4.14 -16.96 -7.56
N VAL A 63 2.86 -16.66 -7.73
CA VAL A 63 1.81 -17.05 -6.81
C VAL A 63 1.30 -18.47 -7.13
N GLU A 64 1.13 -19.27 -6.09
CA GLU A 64 0.43 -20.56 -6.12
C GLU A 64 -0.90 -20.39 -5.39
N LEU A 65 -2.02 -20.53 -6.10
CA LEU A 65 -3.36 -20.60 -5.48
C LEU A 65 -3.65 -22.04 -5.07
N LEU A 66 -4.02 -22.26 -3.81
CA LEU A 66 -4.14 -23.60 -3.21
C LEU A 66 -5.58 -24.04 -3.01
N SER A 67 -6.53 -23.11 -2.92
CA SER A 67 -7.94 -23.37 -2.64
C SER A 67 -8.85 -22.22 -3.07
N GLY A 68 -10.17 -22.42 -2.98
CA GLY A 68 -11.16 -21.37 -3.17
C GLY A 68 -11.44 -20.99 -4.63
N VAL A 69 -10.86 -21.72 -5.61
CA VAL A 69 -11.06 -21.48 -7.04
C VAL A 69 -11.42 -22.80 -7.72
N PHE A 70 -12.48 -22.78 -8.53
CA PHE A 70 -12.93 -23.89 -9.35
C PHE A 70 -13.34 -23.38 -10.74
N GLU A 71 -12.85 -23.99 -11.80
CA GLU A 71 -13.08 -23.58 -13.21
C GLU A 71 -12.88 -22.08 -13.45
N GLY A 72 -11.81 -21.52 -12.86
CA GLY A 72 -11.45 -20.11 -12.99
C GLY A 72 -12.36 -19.12 -12.23
N LYS A 73 -13.22 -19.59 -11.33
CA LYS A 73 -14.12 -18.76 -10.52
C LYS A 73 -13.90 -18.99 -9.03
N SER A 74 -14.13 -17.97 -8.24
CA SER A 74 -14.18 -18.09 -6.77
C SER A 74 -15.37 -18.93 -6.34
N THR A 75 -15.18 -19.79 -5.34
CA THR A 75 -16.22 -20.71 -4.83
C THR A 75 -16.96 -20.18 -3.60
N GLY A 76 -16.49 -19.08 -3.00
CA GLY A 76 -16.93 -18.61 -1.69
C GLY A 76 -16.18 -19.26 -0.53
N ALA A 77 -15.41 -20.32 -0.77
CA ALA A 77 -14.48 -20.87 0.21
C ALA A 77 -13.22 -20.01 0.33
N PRO A 78 -12.46 -20.09 1.44
CA PRO A 78 -11.22 -19.34 1.61
C PRO A 78 -10.22 -19.64 0.49
N ILE A 79 -9.62 -18.58 -0.07
CA ILE A 79 -8.56 -18.67 -1.07
C ILE A 79 -7.21 -18.67 -0.34
N GLY A 80 -6.62 -19.86 -0.20
CA GLY A 80 -5.26 -20.02 0.28
C GLY A 80 -4.26 -19.81 -0.85
N PHE A 81 -3.16 -19.10 -0.57
CA PHE A 81 -2.09 -18.88 -1.54
C PHE A 81 -0.73 -18.78 -0.88
N LEU A 82 0.32 -19.04 -1.65
CA LEU A 82 1.70 -18.81 -1.23
C LEU A 82 2.59 -18.35 -2.41
N VAL A 83 3.71 -17.73 -2.04
CA VAL A 83 4.83 -17.40 -2.94
C VAL A 83 6.11 -17.90 -2.28
N ARG A 84 6.86 -18.75 -2.98
CA ARG A 84 8.11 -19.32 -2.47
C ARG A 84 9.24 -18.29 -2.43
N ASN A 85 10.08 -18.38 -1.40
CA ASN A 85 11.31 -17.62 -1.32
C ASN A 85 12.41 -18.41 -2.04
N THR A 86 12.98 -17.85 -3.11
CA THR A 86 13.96 -18.56 -3.95
C THR A 86 15.35 -17.93 -3.97
N ASN A 87 15.47 -16.64 -3.58
CA ASN A 87 16.73 -15.89 -3.67
C ASN A 87 17.05 -15.16 -2.35
N GLN A 88 16.99 -15.91 -1.24
CA GLN A 88 17.35 -15.42 0.08
C GLN A 88 18.82 -15.71 0.36
N HIS A 89 19.58 -14.69 0.81
CA HIS A 89 20.97 -14.81 1.20
C HIS A 89 21.09 -14.54 2.71
N SER A 90 20.84 -15.56 3.54
CA SER A 90 20.81 -15.42 5.00
C SER A 90 22.17 -15.01 5.59
N LYS A 91 23.28 -15.41 4.95
CA LYS A 91 24.65 -15.08 5.37
C LYS A 91 24.96 -13.58 5.32
N ASP A 92 24.24 -12.81 4.51
CA ASP A 92 24.43 -11.34 4.40
C ASP A 92 24.07 -10.60 5.69
N TYR A 93 23.45 -11.28 6.67
CA TYR A 93 22.97 -10.72 7.94
C TYR A 93 23.71 -11.21 9.18
N ASP A 94 24.73 -12.08 9.02
CA ASP A 94 25.44 -12.65 10.17
C ASP A 94 26.20 -11.58 10.96
N ASN A 95 26.73 -10.54 10.28
CA ASN A 95 27.44 -9.43 10.90
C ASN A 95 26.56 -8.48 11.72
N ILE A 96 25.22 -8.57 11.58
CA ILE A 96 24.26 -7.74 12.33
C ILE A 96 23.37 -8.58 13.26
N ARG A 97 23.75 -9.83 13.52
CA ARG A 97 22.99 -10.76 14.35
C ARG A 97 22.68 -10.18 15.72
N ASP A 98 23.68 -9.62 16.38
CA ASP A 98 23.62 -9.14 17.75
C ASP A 98 23.59 -7.59 17.82
N ILE A 99 23.22 -6.92 16.71
CA ILE A 99 23.18 -5.46 16.59
C ILE A 99 21.77 -5.01 16.21
N PHE A 100 21.33 -3.87 16.73
CA PHE A 100 20.06 -3.26 16.38
C PHE A 100 20.26 -2.18 15.30
N ARG A 101 19.67 -2.37 14.12
CA ARG A 101 19.71 -1.36 13.06
C ARG A 101 18.94 -0.11 13.47
N PRO A 102 19.51 1.09 13.36
CA PRO A 102 18.83 2.35 13.66
C PRO A 102 17.51 2.48 12.89
N SER A 103 16.44 2.90 13.56
CA SER A 103 15.09 3.06 12.98
C SER A 103 14.47 1.81 12.35
N HIS A 104 15.08 0.63 12.49
CA HIS A 104 14.51 -0.66 12.09
C HIS A 104 13.72 -1.29 13.25
N ALA A 105 12.90 -2.31 12.95
CA ALA A 105 12.10 -3.00 13.94
C ALA A 105 12.88 -3.99 14.84
N ASP A 106 14.18 -4.11 14.69
CA ASP A 106 15.03 -5.10 15.38
C ASP A 106 14.88 -5.04 16.90
N TYR A 107 15.08 -3.84 17.48
CA TYR A 107 14.98 -3.61 18.91
C TYR A 107 13.58 -3.89 19.43
N THR A 108 12.55 -3.35 18.76
CA THR A 108 11.16 -3.48 19.23
C THR A 108 10.65 -4.91 19.15
N TYR A 109 11.08 -5.69 18.13
CA TYR A 109 10.77 -7.12 18.04
C TYR A 109 11.48 -7.93 19.11
N TYR A 110 12.78 -7.69 19.31
CA TYR A 110 13.55 -8.37 20.35
C TYR A 110 12.99 -8.11 21.73
N SER A 111 12.71 -6.84 22.07
CA SER A 111 12.16 -6.45 23.36
C SER A 111 10.75 -6.99 23.60
N LYS A 112 9.92 -7.09 22.54
CA LYS A 112 8.54 -7.56 22.65
C LYS A 112 8.41 -9.08 22.77
N TYR A 113 9.20 -9.81 21.98
CA TYR A 113 9.03 -11.26 21.82
C TYR A 113 10.14 -12.09 22.48
N GLY A 114 11.23 -11.48 22.97
CA GLY A 114 12.39 -12.15 23.54
C GLY A 114 13.26 -12.90 22.51
N ILE A 115 12.80 -12.95 21.26
CA ILE A 115 13.49 -13.61 20.14
C ILE A 115 13.29 -12.82 18.84
N ARG A 116 14.30 -12.80 18.01
CA ARG A 116 14.30 -12.15 16.69
C ARG A 116 14.94 -13.07 15.66
N ASP A 117 14.31 -13.26 14.52
CA ASP A 117 15.00 -13.78 13.34
C ASP A 117 15.81 -12.62 12.73
N TYR A 118 17.14 -12.64 12.91
CA TYR A 118 18.04 -11.59 12.43
C TYR A 118 18.23 -11.61 10.90
N ARG A 119 17.85 -12.72 10.24
CA ARG A 119 17.99 -12.88 8.80
C ARG A 119 16.99 -12.00 8.06
N GLY A 120 17.44 -10.88 7.56
CA GLY A 120 16.60 -9.89 6.90
C GLY A 120 15.75 -9.08 7.90
N GLY A 121 14.46 -8.96 7.65
CA GLY A 121 13.53 -8.21 8.52
C GLY A 121 12.37 -9.07 9.05
N GLY A 122 12.38 -10.39 8.83
CA GLY A 122 11.29 -11.27 9.24
C GLY A 122 9.93 -10.76 8.77
N ARG A 123 8.98 -10.62 9.70
CA ARG A 123 7.65 -10.03 9.47
C ARG A 123 7.68 -8.50 9.26
N ALA A 124 8.75 -7.80 9.65
CA ALA A 124 8.92 -6.36 9.38
C ALA A 124 9.46 -6.07 7.97
N SER A 125 9.85 -7.10 7.22
CA SER A 125 10.36 -6.95 5.86
C SER A 125 9.29 -6.48 4.87
N ALA A 126 9.69 -5.64 3.91
CA ALA A 126 8.84 -5.29 2.76
C ALA A 126 8.41 -6.52 1.93
N ARG A 127 9.09 -7.68 2.05
CA ARG A 127 8.68 -8.92 1.38
C ARG A 127 7.28 -9.38 1.76
N ILE A 128 6.87 -9.22 3.01
CA ILE A 128 5.56 -9.64 3.50
C ILE A 128 4.40 -8.96 2.74
N THR A 129 4.65 -7.78 2.18
CA THR A 129 3.63 -7.02 1.44
C THR A 129 3.15 -7.72 0.16
N LEU A 130 3.85 -8.75 -0.33
CA LEU A 130 3.37 -9.55 -1.46
C LEU A 130 2.00 -10.19 -1.18
N SER A 131 1.75 -10.64 0.07
CA SER A 131 0.46 -11.21 0.46
C SER A 131 -0.66 -10.17 0.37
N ARG A 132 -0.37 -8.91 0.70
CA ARG A 132 -1.32 -7.81 0.55
C ARG A 132 -1.64 -7.54 -0.91
N VAL A 133 -0.64 -7.62 -1.79
CA VAL A 133 -0.82 -7.39 -3.24
C VAL A 133 -1.65 -8.51 -3.87
N VAL A 134 -1.46 -9.77 -3.47
CA VAL A 134 -2.32 -10.89 -3.94
C VAL A 134 -3.77 -10.67 -3.51
N ALA A 135 -3.99 -10.40 -2.21
CA ALA A 135 -5.35 -10.16 -1.70
C ALA A 135 -5.97 -8.88 -2.31
N GLY A 136 -5.17 -7.84 -2.50
CA GLY A 136 -5.60 -6.62 -3.19
C GLY A 136 -5.94 -6.85 -4.66
N ALA A 137 -5.22 -7.71 -5.37
CA ALA A 137 -5.56 -8.11 -6.74
C ALA A 137 -6.89 -8.85 -6.79
N LEU A 138 -7.14 -9.80 -5.86
CA LEU A 138 -8.45 -10.46 -5.71
C LEU A 138 -9.56 -9.44 -5.42
N ALA A 139 -9.31 -8.48 -4.52
CA ALA A 139 -10.24 -7.39 -4.22
C ALA A 139 -10.52 -6.53 -5.46
N LYS A 140 -9.51 -6.16 -6.24
CA LYS A 140 -9.68 -5.41 -7.49
C LYS A 140 -10.54 -6.15 -8.52
N LEU A 141 -10.50 -7.49 -8.58
CA LEU A 141 -11.39 -8.28 -9.45
C LEU A 141 -12.87 -8.13 -9.05
N VAL A 142 -13.16 -8.05 -7.75
CA VAL A 142 -14.52 -7.74 -7.24
C VAL A 142 -14.91 -6.32 -7.61
N LEU A 143 -14.05 -5.34 -7.36
CA LEU A 143 -14.32 -3.91 -7.57
C LEU A 143 -14.57 -3.58 -9.05
N ARG A 144 -13.84 -4.21 -9.97
CA ARG A 144 -14.05 -4.05 -11.42
C ARG A 144 -15.48 -4.39 -11.86
N GLN A 145 -16.10 -5.42 -11.25
CA GLN A 145 -17.49 -5.78 -11.54
C GLN A 145 -18.49 -4.71 -11.05
N GLN A 146 -18.06 -3.84 -10.16
CA GLN A 146 -18.85 -2.72 -9.62
C GLN A 146 -18.50 -1.37 -10.28
N GLY A 147 -17.64 -1.36 -11.31
CA GLY A 147 -17.18 -0.14 -11.96
C GLY A 147 -16.23 0.71 -11.10
N ILE A 148 -15.67 0.14 -10.03
CA ILE A 148 -14.74 0.86 -9.13
C ILE A 148 -13.30 0.60 -9.59
N SER A 149 -12.53 1.67 -9.75
CA SER A 149 -11.11 1.63 -10.11
C SER A 149 -10.25 2.33 -9.07
N ILE A 150 -9.01 1.87 -8.92
CA ILE A 150 -8.04 2.41 -7.94
C ILE A 150 -6.72 2.61 -8.66
N SER A 151 -6.19 3.81 -8.58
CA SER A 151 -4.89 4.19 -9.13
C SER A 151 -4.07 4.90 -8.06
N ALA A 152 -2.86 4.41 -7.81
CA ALA A 152 -1.91 5.10 -6.95
C ALA A 152 -0.64 5.43 -7.73
N TYR A 153 0.02 6.51 -7.36
CA TYR A 153 1.21 7.00 -8.04
C TYR A 153 2.14 7.73 -7.08
N THR A 154 3.41 7.77 -7.43
CA THR A 154 4.40 8.56 -6.72
C THR A 154 4.17 10.03 -7.00
N SER A 155 3.78 10.79 -5.99
CA SER A 155 3.51 12.24 -6.09
C SER A 155 4.61 13.10 -5.50
N GLN A 156 5.55 12.50 -4.73
CA GLN A 156 6.69 13.21 -4.19
C GLN A 156 7.84 12.26 -3.91
N VAL A 157 9.08 12.69 -4.21
CA VAL A 157 10.34 12.07 -3.77
C VAL A 157 11.24 13.17 -3.22
N GLY A 158 11.64 13.10 -1.95
CA GLY A 158 12.34 14.21 -1.30
C GLY A 158 11.55 15.52 -1.43
N ASP A 159 12.18 16.54 -1.98
CA ASP A 159 11.58 17.87 -2.19
C ASP A 159 10.92 18.03 -3.58
N ILE A 160 11.08 17.04 -4.48
CA ILE A 160 10.45 17.05 -5.81
C ILE A 160 9.04 16.54 -5.68
N GLN A 161 8.05 17.39 -5.94
CA GLN A 161 6.62 17.07 -5.76
C GLN A 161 5.76 17.51 -6.94
N LEU A 162 4.66 16.80 -7.12
CA LEU A 162 3.56 17.16 -8.00
C LEU A 162 2.61 18.15 -7.30
N GLU A 163 1.80 18.84 -8.09
CA GLU A 163 0.62 19.53 -7.54
C GLU A 163 -0.38 18.51 -6.99
N LYS A 164 -1.19 18.92 -6.01
CA LYS A 164 -2.15 18.02 -5.34
C LYS A 164 -3.31 17.61 -6.25
N ASP A 165 -3.71 18.48 -7.16
CA ASP A 165 -4.83 18.27 -8.05
C ASP A 165 -4.52 17.16 -9.06
N TYR A 166 -5.05 15.96 -8.79
CA TYR A 166 -4.84 14.78 -9.63
C TYR A 166 -5.50 14.88 -11.00
N HIS A 167 -6.45 15.79 -11.22
CA HIS A 167 -7.10 16.04 -12.52
C HIS A 167 -6.12 16.61 -13.55
N LYS A 168 -5.00 17.18 -13.11
CA LYS A 168 -3.95 17.70 -13.99
C LYS A 168 -3.12 16.63 -14.67
N TYR A 169 -3.27 15.35 -14.28
CA TYR A 169 -2.41 14.27 -14.71
C TYR A 169 -3.19 13.17 -15.43
N ASP A 170 -2.62 12.63 -16.50
CA ASP A 170 -3.10 11.39 -17.10
C ASP A 170 -2.59 10.18 -16.30
N LEU A 171 -3.47 9.59 -15.50
CA LEU A 171 -3.15 8.45 -14.65
C LEU A 171 -2.80 7.17 -15.45
N ASN A 172 -3.06 7.12 -16.76
CA ASN A 172 -2.59 6.01 -17.61
C ASN A 172 -1.07 6.02 -17.80
N LEU A 173 -0.40 7.15 -17.55
CA LEU A 173 1.04 7.28 -17.63
C LEU A 173 1.80 6.77 -16.38
N ILE A 174 1.11 6.34 -15.33
CA ILE A 174 1.74 5.87 -14.07
C ILE A 174 2.79 4.79 -14.34
N GLU A 175 2.48 3.80 -15.15
CA GLU A 175 3.39 2.68 -15.43
C GLU A 175 4.39 2.97 -16.58
N SER A 176 4.40 4.18 -17.15
CA SER A 176 5.30 4.55 -18.26
C SER A 176 6.75 4.78 -17.85
N ASN A 177 7.03 4.88 -16.55
CA ASN A 177 8.35 5.15 -16.01
C ASN A 177 8.62 4.37 -14.70
N PRO A 178 9.89 4.17 -14.33
CA PRO A 178 10.24 3.35 -13.17
C PRO A 178 9.87 3.94 -11.81
N VAL A 179 9.60 5.26 -11.75
CA VAL A 179 9.18 5.95 -10.52
C VAL A 179 7.68 5.79 -10.27
N ARG A 180 6.89 5.49 -11.32
CA ARG A 180 5.43 5.48 -11.29
C ARG A 180 4.83 6.84 -10.97
N CYS A 181 5.35 7.86 -11.64
CA CYS A 181 4.86 9.23 -11.58
C CYS A 181 4.14 9.57 -12.89
N PRO A 182 2.91 10.13 -12.87
CA PRO A 182 2.14 10.40 -14.09
C PRO A 182 2.63 11.63 -14.87
N ASP A 183 3.51 12.45 -14.30
CA ASP A 183 4.16 13.56 -14.98
C ASP A 183 5.58 13.13 -15.45
N PRO A 184 5.82 13.04 -16.77
CA PRO A 184 7.10 12.55 -17.30
C PRO A 184 8.31 13.42 -16.92
N LEU A 185 8.14 14.74 -16.78
CA LEU A 185 9.24 15.65 -16.41
C LEU A 185 9.60 15.45 -14.94
N LYS A 186 8.60 15.47 -14.07
CA LYS A 186 8.81 15.19 -12.64
C LYS A 186 9.29 13.76 -12.39
N ALA A 187 8.82 12.78 -13.17
CA ALA A 187 9.32 11.42 -13.11
C ALA A 187 10.83 11.36 -13.34
N LYS A 188 11.33 12.10 -14.32
CA LYS A 188 12.78 12.15 -14.62
C LYS A 188 13.57 12.82 -13.50
N GLU A 189 13.11 13.95 -12.98
CA GLU A 189 13.74 14.61 -11.83
C GLU A 189 13.81 13.67 -10.60
N MET A 190 12.72 12.98 -10.28
CA MET A 190 12.64 12.02 -9.17
C MET A 190 13.57 10.82 -9.39
N GLU A 191 13.64 10.29 -10.61
CA GLU A 191 14.52 9.19 -10.99
C GLU A 191 15.99 9.55 -10.80
N ASP A 192 16.39 10.74 -11.26
CA ASP A 192 17.75 11.24 -11.12
C ASP A 192 18.13 11.44 -9.63
N LEU A 193 17.22 11.97 -8.82
CA LEU A 193 17.42 12.13 -7.38
C LEU A 193 17.59 10.75 -6.68
N ILE A 194 16.75 9.76 -7.00
CA ILE A 194 16.87 8.41 -6.41
C ILE A 194 18.21 7.78 -6.83
N ALA A 195 18.61 7.94 -8.10
CA ALA A 195 19.87 7.41 -8.59
C ALA A 195 21.08 8.09 -7.94
N GLN A 196 21.01 9.39 -7.64
CA GLN A 196 22.02 10.12 -6.89
C GLN A 196 22.14 9.58 -5.46
N VAL A 197 21.03 9.52 -4.72
CA VAL A 197 20.99 9.03 -3.33
C VAL A 197 21.49 7.58 -3.23
N LYS A 198 21.18 6.74 -4.24
CA LYS A 198 21.71 5.37 -4.34
C LYS A 198 23.23 5.34 -4.42
N ARG A 199 23.85 6.25 -5.23
CA ARG A 199 25.33 6.36 -5.35
C ARG A 199 25.98 6.82 -4.06
N GLU A 200 25.29 7.65 -3.30
CA GLU A 200 25.75 8.14 -1.99
C GLU A 200 25.63 7.09 -0.87
N GLY A 201 25.00 5.94 -1.14
CA GLY A 201 24.75 4.89 -0.15
C GLY A 201 23.61 5.21 0.82
N ASP A 202 22.84 6.25 0.54
CA ASP A 202 21.73 6.74 1.37
C ASP A 202 20.37 6.29 0.83
N THR A 203 19.29 6.73 1.48
CA THR A 203 17.91 6.43 1.13
C THR A 203 17.03 7.66 1.20
N ILE A 204 15.95 7.69 0.42
CA ILE A 204 15.03 8.81 0.35
C ILE A 204 13.58 8.34 0.46
N GLY A 205 12.76 9.13 1.13
CA GLY A 205 11.32 8.94 1.26
C GLY A 205 10.53 9.81 0.30
N GLY A 206 9.23 9.87 0.53
CA GLY A 206 8.32 10.73 -0.23
C GLY A 206 6.86 10.37 0.00
N VAL A 207 6.00 10.67 -0.98
CA VAL A 207 4.55 10.54 -0.87
C VAL A 207 3.98 9.77 -2.06
N ILE A 208 3.03 8.88 -1.78
CA ILE A 208 2.18 8.23 -2.77
C ILE A 208 0.78 8.84 -2.65
N SER A 209 0.24 9.31 -3.77
CA SER A 209 -1.17 9.70 -3.90
C SER A 209 -1.98 8.53 -4.45
N CYS A 210 -3.24 8.41 -4.02
CA CYS A 210 -4.17 7.39 -4.47
C CYS A 210 -5.52 8.01 -4.77
N VAL A 211 -6.12 7.60 -5.88
CA VAL A 211 -7.45 8.00 -6.32
C VAL A 211 -8.31 6.75 -6.54
N ILE A 212 -9.49 6.74 -5.94
CA ILE A 212 -10.50 5.67 -6.09
C ILE A 212 -11.70 6.29 -6.80
N LYS A 213 -12.04 5.78 -7.97
CA LYS A 213 -13.15 6.26 -8.79
C LYS A 213 -14.30 5.27 -8.82
N GLY A 214 -15.51 5.79 -8.93
CA GLY A 214 -16.73 4.97 -9.07
C GLY A 214 -17.24 4.36 -7.77
N CYS A 215 -16.77 4.81 -6.60
CA CYS A 215 -17.32 4.39 -5.33
C CYS A 215 -18.78 4.83 -5.21
N PRO A 216 -19.72 3.91 -4.85
CA PRO A 216 -21.09 4.31 -4.56
C PRO A 216 -21.16 5.14 -3.27
N VAL A 217 -22.23 5.90 -3.13
CA VAL A 217 -22.60 6.53 -1.84
C VAL A 217 -22.90 5.43 -0.83
N GLY A 218 -22.47 5.60 0.44
CA GLY A 218 -22.91 4.77 1.54
C GLY A 218 -21.89 3.74 2.04
N LEU A 219 -20.63 3.80 1.60
CA LEU A 219 -19.56 2.95 2.16
C LEU A 219 -18.97 3.58 3.41
N GLY A 220 -18.85 2.81 4.48
CA GLY A 220 -18.36 3.27 5.78
C GLY A 220 -19.47 3.58 6.77
N GLU A 221 -19.10 4.00 7.98
CA GLU A 221 -19.99 4.16 9.12
C GLU A 221 -19.87 5.58 9.70
N PRO A 222 -20.92 6.10 10.38
CA PRO A 222 -20.94 7.51 10.84
C PRO A 222 -20.08 7.74 12.09
N GLU A 223 -19.76 6.71 12.88
CA GLU A 223 -18.99 6.85 14.12
C GLU A 223 -17.77 5.92 14.12
N PHE A 224 -17.91 4.71 14.60
CA PHE A 224 -16.83 3.72 14.57
C PHE A 224 -16.83 2.98 13.22
N GLY A 225 -15.66 2.90 12.58
CA GLY A 225 -15.56 2.32 11.25
C GLY A 225 -15.73 3.32 10.11
N LYS A 226 -15.54 4.61 10.37
CA LYS A 226 -15.49 5.65 9.32
C LYS A 226 -14.55 5.25 8.20
N LEU A 227 -14.98 5.40 6.96
CA LEU A 227 -14.22 4.92 5.80
C LEU A 227 -12.80 5.50 5.75
N HIS A 228 -12.64 6.81 6.00
CA HIS A 228 -11.31 7.42 6.05
C HIS A 228 -10.45 6.89 7.20
N ALA A 229 -11.05 6.52 8.34
CA ALA A 229 -10.32 5.91 9.45
C ALA A 229 -9.85 4.48 9.10
N GLN A 230 -10.69 3.70 8.40
CA GLN A 230 -10.31 2.37 7.91
C GLN A 230 -9.21 2.47 6.85
N LEU A 231 -9.32 3.40 5.89
CA LEU A 231 -8.26 3.68 4.90
C LEU A 231 -6.98 4.11 5.60
N GLY A 232 -7.05 5.03 6.56
CA GLY A 232 -5.90 5.47 7.35
C GLY A 232 -5.22 4.32 8.10
N ALA A 233 -5.99 3.47 8.78
CA ALA A 233 -5.47 2.29 9.47
C ALA A 233 -4.82 1.30 8.51
N ALA A 234 -5.43 1.08 7.33
CA ALA A 234 -4.88 0.24 6.26
C ALA A 234 -3.53 0.78 5.78
N MET A 235 -3.44 2.08 5.46
CA MET A 235 -2.22 2.72 4.97
C MET A 235 -1.12 2.76 6.03
N LEU A 236 -1.43 3.15 7.28
CA LEU A 236 -0.48 3.18 8.39
C LEU A 236 0.03 1.79 8.79
N SER A 237 -0.65 0.72 8.38
CA SER A 237 -0.17 -0.65 8.54
C SER A 237 0.92 -1.05 7.54
N ILE A 238 1.17 -0.27 6.49
CA ILE A 238 2.21 -0.52 5.49
C ILE A 238 3.57 -0.15 6.09
N ASN A 239 4.58 -0.99 5.84
CA ASN A 239 5.94 -0.73 6.28
C ASN A 239 6.45 0.64 5.79
N ALA A 240 7.16 1.36 6.63
CA ALA A 240 7.71 2.69 6.39
C ALA A 240 6.71 3.85 6.29
N VAL A 241 5.41 3.63 6.34
CA VAL A 241 4.42 4.71 6.37
C VAL A 241 4.51 5.50 7.67
N LYS A 242 4.40 6.82 7.57
CA LYS A 242 4.48 7.79 8.66
C LYS A 242 3.31 8.76 8.70
N GLY A 243 2.57 8.91 7.61
CA GLY A 243 1.46 9.83 7.54
C GLY A 243 0.40 9.38 6.54
N PHE A 244 -0.82 9.83 6.80
CA PHE A 244 -1.98 9.66 5.95
C PHE A 244 -2.83 10.93 6.02
N GLU A 245 -3.26 11.44 4.88
CA GLU A 245 -4.27 12.48 4.79
C GLU A 245 -5.21 12.21 3.61
N TYR A 246 -6.46 12.66 3.70
CA TYR A 246 -7.45 12.52 2.65
C TYR A 246 -8.13 13.86 2.36
N GLY A 247 -8.65 14.05 1.16
CA GLY A 247 -9.16 15.34 0.72
C GLY A 247 -8.08 16.41 0.84
N GLU A 248 -8.44 17.60 1.31
CA GLU A 248 -7.47 18.67 1.53
C GLU A 248 -6.55 18.44 2.74
N GLY A 249 -6.92 17.53 3.64
CA GLY A 249 -6.08 17.11 4.75
C GLY A 249 -5.58 18.26 5.60
N PHE A 250 -4.27 18.33 5.86
CA PHE A 250 -3.67 19.38 6.67
C PHE A 250 -3.81 20.78 6.05
N ALA A 251 -3.82 20.91 4.72
CA ALA A 251 -3.98 22.22 4.08
C ALA A 251 -5.34 22.84 4.37
N GLY A 252 -6.41 22.03 4.34
CA GLY A 252 -7.77 22.49 4.65
C GLY A 252 -7.96 22.97 6.09
N SER A 253 -7.08 22.56 7.03
CA SER A 253 -7.15 23.00 8.42
C SER A 253 -6.89 24.52 8.62
N SER A 254 -6.26 25.16 7.64
CA SER A 254 -6.02 26.60 7.63
C SER A 254 -7.08 27.40 6.88
N TRP A 255 -8.06 26.75 6.26
CA TRP A 255 -9.10 27.38 5.49
C TRP A 255 -10.29 27.80 6.35
N ARG A 256 -11.05 28.76 5.86
CA ARG A 256 -12.35 29.07 6.44
C ARG A 256 -13.38 28.03 6.00
N GLY A 257 -14.43 27.80 6.79
CA GLY A 257 -15.50 26.86 6.45
C GLY A 257 -16.15 27.13 5.09
N SER A 258 -16.31 28.40 4.71
CA SER A 258 -16.85 28.81 3.40
C SER A 258 -15.94 28.44 2.22
N GLN A 259 -14.66 28.17 2.45
CA GLN A 259 -13.71 27.72 1.44
C GLN A 259 -13.64 26.18 1.40
N GLN A 260 -13.86 25.52 2.54
CA GLN A 260 -13.79 24.08 2.68
C GLN A 260 -15.07 23.35 2.25
N ASN A 261 -16.24 24.02 2.34
CA ASN A 261 -17.52 23.39 2.07
C ASN A 261 -17.70 23.04 0.59
N ASP A 262 -18.01 21.79 0.32
CA ASP A 262 -18.40 21.29 -1.00
C ASP A 262 -19.91 21.57 -1.21
N ILE A 263 -20.23 22.43 -2.16
CA ILE A 263 -21.62 22.84 -2.45
C ILE A 263 -22.32 21.72 -3.22
N PHE A 264 -23.48 21.28 -2.74
CA PHE A 264 -24.30 20.30 -3.44
C PHE A 264 -25.01 20.92 -4.65
N LEU A 265 -24.93 20.26 -5.79
CA LEU A 265 -25.58 20.67 -7.03
C LEU A 265 -26.80 19.75 -7.30
N PRO A 266 -27.93 20.30 -7.74
CA PRO A 266 -29.11 19.52 -8.07
C PRO A 266 -28.85 18.69 -9.33
N THR A 267 -29.24 17.41 -9.32
CA THR A 267 -29.13 16.51 -10.49
C THR A 267 -30.38 16.50 -11.38
N GLY A 268 -31.53 16.90 -10.81
CA GLY A 268 -32.81 16.95 -11.55
C GLY A 268 -33.40 15.58 -11.93
N ASP A 269 -32.85 14.49 -11.40
CA ASP A 269 -33.21 13.12 -11.81
C ASP A 269 -34.52 12.57 -11.19
N GLY A 270 -35.12 13.32 -10.24
CA GLY A 270 -36.41 12.97 -9.60
C GLY A 270 -36.42 11.64 -8.85
N MET A 271 -35.29 11.07 -8.52
CA MET A 271 -35.18 9.81 -7.80
C MET A 271 -35.63 9.92 -6.35
N GLN A 272 -36.16 8.84 -5.78
CA GLN A 272 -36.53 8.74 -4.36
C GLN A 272 -35.36 9.05 -3.41
N TYR A 273 -34.13 8.78 -3.85
CA TYR A 273 -32.88 9.16 -3.21
C TYR A 273 -32.04 9.92 -4.24
N PRO A 274 -32.15 11.27 -4.28
CA PRO A 274 -31.45 12.06 -5.28
C PRO A 274 -29.94 11.84 -5.17
N ARG A 275 -29.29 11.67 -6.31
CA ARG A 275 -27.84 11.81 -6.38
C ARG A 275 -27.53 13.29 -6.26
N CYS A 276 -26.60 13.64 -5.39
CA CYS A 276 -26.06 14.98 -5.33
C CYS A 276 -24.67 14.94 -5.95
N ASN A 277 -24.45 15.80 -6.95
CA ASN A 277 -23.09 16.13 -7.36
C ASN A 277 -22.59 17.24 -6.42
N VAL A 278 -21.29 17.41 -6.34
CA VAL A 278 -20.70 18.53 -5.62
C VAL A 278 -19.93 19.43 -6.58
N GLU A 279 -19.87 20.72 -6.28
CA GLU A 279 -19.12 21.70 -7.06
C GLU A 279 -17.61 21.48 -6.92
N THR A 280 -17.19 21.11 -5.70
CA THR A 280 -15.81 20.82 -5.32
C THR A 280 -15.76 19.50 -4.56
N ASN A 281 -14.57 18.93 -4.35
CA ASN A 281 -14.40 17.69 -3.60
C ASN A 281 -13.30 17.82 -2.54
N HIS A 282 -13.34 18.90 -1.76
CA HIS A 282 -12.39 19.16 -0.67
C HIS A 282 -12.47 18.08 0.43
N SER A 283 -13.67 17.50 0.61
CA SER A 283 -13.91 16.38 1.52
C SER A 283 -13.24 15.07 1.10
N GLY A 284 -12.71 14.99 -0.13
CA GLY A 284 -12.03 13.79 -0.64
C GLY A 284 -12.95 12.58 -0.77
N GLY A 285 -14.19 12.76 -1.23
CA GLY A 285 -15.16 11.69 -1.47
C GLY A 285 -15.80 11.06 -0.22
N ILE A 286 -15.52 11.60 0.98
CA ILE A 286 -15.99 11.03 2.25
C ILE A 286 -16.53 12.16 3.15
N GLN A 287 -17.80 12.08 3.49
CA GLN A 287 -18.48 13.02 4.39
C GLN A 287 -19.10 12.26 5.57
N GLY A 288 -18.90 12.74 6.80
CA GLY A 288 -19.39 12.06 8.00
C GLY A 288 -18.84 10.66 8.24
N GLY A 289 -17.79 10.24 7.51
CA GLY A 289 -17.22 8.88 7.56
C GLY A 289 -17.76 7.94 6.48
N ILE A 290 -18.62 8.42 5.60
CA ILE A 290 -19.35 7.65 4.59
C ILE A 290 -18.99 8.21 3.21
N SER A 291 -18.79 7.34 2.20
CA SER A 291 -18.55 7.78 0.82
C SER A 291 -19.75 8.54 0.27
N ASN A 292 -19.50 9.63 -0.46
CA ASN A 292 -20.53 10.53 -1.00
C ASN A 292 -20.77 10.37 -2.51
N GLY A 293 -20.05 9.44 -3.17
CA GLY A 293 -20.17 9.18 -4.61
C GLY A 293 -19.12 9.87 -5.47
N GLU A 294 -18.40 10.83 -4.93
CA GLU A 294 -17.26 11.46 -5.59
C GLU A 294 -16.00 10.61 -5.51
N ASP A 295 -14.98 10.99 -6.27
CA ASP A 295 -13.67 10.34 -6.20
C ASP A 295 -13.08 10.43 -4.79
N ILE A 296 -12.66 9.30 -4.24
CA ILE A 296 -11.94 9.27 -2.98
C ILE A 296 -10.47 9.46 -3.27
N TYR A 297 -9.84 10.51 -2.73
CA TYR A 297 -8.41 10.72 -2.89
C TYR A 297 -7.72 10.96 -1.55
N PHE A 298 -6.51 10.42 -1.44
CA PHE A 298 -5.69 10.50 -0.24
C PHE A 298 -4.19 10.41 -0.56
N ARG A 299 -3.37 10.77 0.42
CA ARG A 299 -1.90 10.74 0.31
C ARG A 299 -1.29 9.99 1.48
N VAL A 300 -0.20 9.27 1.19
CA VAL A 300 0.51 8.41 2.15
C VAL A 300 1.99 8.77 2.15
N ALA A 301 2.50 9.22 3.30
CA ALA A 301 3.89 9.60 3.47
C ALA A 301 4.74 8.41 3.92
N PHE A 302 5.85 8.18 3.24
CA PHE A 302 6.82 7.13 3.51
C PHE A 302 8.15 7.72 3.98
N LYS A 303 8.67 7.22 5.09
CA LYS A 303 10.03 7.57 5.53
C LYS A 303 11.08 6.91 4.63
N PRO A 304 12.32 7.43 4.59
CA PRO A 304 13.45 6.72 4.01
C PRO A 304 13.62 5.31 4.60
N VAL A 305 14.22 4.40 3.83
CA VAL A 305 14.55 3.05 4.30
C VAL A 305 15.60 3.12 5.40
N ALA A 306 15.41 2.38 6.48
CA ALA A 306 16.29 2.44 7.65
C ALA A 306 17.68 1.82 7.42
N THR A 307 17.83 0.97 6.41
CA THR A 307 19.08 0.29 6.13
C THR A 307 19.89 1.09 5.10
N LEU A 308 20.98 1.70 5.54
CA LEU A 308 21.90 2.50 4.72
C LEU A 308 23.14 1.70 4.38
N LEU A 309 23.79 2.03 3.25
CA LEU A 309 25.09 1.49 2.85
C LEU A 309 26.24 2.40 3.34
N MET A 310 26.10 2.89 4.59
CA MET A 310 27.06 3.73 5.28
C MET A 310 27.22 3.22 6.71
N GLU A 311 28.39 3.47 7.32
CA GLU A 311 28.61 3.16 8.72
C GLU A 311 27.65 3.97 9.60
N GLN A 312 27.02 3.32 10.55
CA GLN A 312 26.08 3.92 11.49
C GLN A 312 26.43 3.59 12.94
N GLN A 313 26.31 4.54 13.84
CA GLN A 313 26.39 4.33 15.28
C GLN A 313 25.13 3.64 15.77
N THR A 314 25.28 2.63 16.65
CA THR A 314 24.17 1.87 17.19
C THR A 314 24.57 1.19 18.51
N VAL A 315 23.75 0.24 18.96
CA VAL A 315 24.04 -0.61 20.14
C VAL A 315 23.84 -2.09 19.79
N ASN A 316 24.57 -2.95 20.50
CA ASN A 316 24.36 -4.39 20.47
C ASN A 316 23.20 -4.83 21.40
N ILE A 317 22.94 -6.14 21.47
CA ILE A 317 21.86 -6.71 22.30
C ILE A 317 22.10 -6.56 23.80
N GLU A 318 23.34 -6.34 24.23
CA GLU A 318 23.75 -6.03 25.61
C GLU A 318 23.59 -4.54 25.95
N GLY A 319 23.29 -3.69 24.97
CA GLY A 319 23.15 -2.24 25.15
C GLY A 319 24.47 -1.47 25.06
N GLU A 320 25.54 -2.09 24.61
CA GLU A 320 26.85 -1.47 24.44
C GLU A 320 26.95 -0.75 23.09
N ALA A 321 27.64 0.42 23.09
CA ALA A 321 27.85 1.19 21.88
C ALA A 321 28.70 0.42 20.85
N THR A 322 28.26 0.43 19.61
CA THR A 322 28.96 -0.22 18.48
C THR A 322 28.72 0.53 17.18
N THR A 323 29.44 0.16 16.15
CA THR A 323 29.18 0.62 14.78
C THR A 323 28.63 -0.52 13.93
N MET A 324 27.87 -0.18 12.92
CA MET A 324 27.29 -1.10 11.99
C MET A 324 27.62 -0.66 10.56
N ASP A 325 28.21 -1.57 9.79
CA ASP A 325 28.37 -1.46 8.35
C ASP A 325 27.51 -2.53 7.67
N VAL A 326 26.39 -2.12 7.07
CA VAL A 326 25.47 -3.06 6.45
C VAL A 326 25.91 -3.32 5.02
N ARG A 327 26.17 -4.59 4.75
CA ARG A 327 26.39 -5.11 3.41
C ARG A 327 25.06 -5.73 2.95
N GLY A 328 24.56 -5.35 1.79
CA GLY A 328 23.31 -5.93 1.30
C GLY A 328 22.65 -5.15 0.17
N ARG A 329 21.55 -5.69 -0.32
CA ARG A 329 20.81 -5.18 -1.48
C ARG A 329 19.52 -4.53 -0.99
N HIS A 330 19.54 -3.21 -0.76
CA HIS A 330 18.41 -2.44 -0.26
C HIS A 330 17.87 -1.48 -1.32
N ASP A 331 16.59 -1.14 -1.20
CA ASP A 331 16.00 -0.12 -2.06
C ASP A 331 16.46 1.28 -1.60
N PRO A 332 16.98 2.15 -2.48
CA PRO A 332 17.25 3.54 -2.13
C PRO A 332 15.99 4.34 -1.88
N CYS A 333 14.88 3.92 -2.52
CA CYS A 333 13.55 4.51 -2.36
C CYS A 333 12.48 3.40 -2.48
N VAL A 334 11.56 3.33 -1.50
CA VAL A 334 10.54 2.27 -1.51
C VAL A 334 9.33 2.61 -2.39
N LEU A 335 9.13 3.88 -2.74
CA LEU A 335 7.89 4.38 -3.35
C LEU A 335 7.47 3.62 -4.62
N PRO A 336 8.35 3.36 -5.60
CA PRO A 336 7.94 2.65 -6.81
C PRO A 336 7.34 1.27 -6.53
N ARG A 337 7.84 0.59 -5.49
CA ARG A 337 7.33 -0.72 -5.06
C ARG A 337 6.13 -0.63 -4.13
N ALA A 338 5.96 0.49 -3.44
CA ALA A 338 4.86 0.73 -2.51
C ALA A 338 3.56 1.13 -3.22
N VAL A 339 3.61 1.69 -4.42
CA VAL A 339 2.43 2.05 -5.23
C VAL A 339 1.41 0.90 -5.30
N PRO A 340 1.73 -0.32 -5.78
CA PRO A 340 0.76 -1.42 -5.82
C PRO A 340 0.33 -1.91 -4.43
N ILE A 341 1.10 -1.63 -3.38
CA ILE A 341 0.71 -2.00 -2.00
C ILE A 341 -0.36 -1.03 -1.48
N VAL A 342 -0.22 0.27 -1.77
CA VAL A 342 -1.25 1.29 -1.44
C VAL A 342 -2.55 0.96 -2.15
N GLU A 343 -2.51 0.67 -3.46
CA GLU A 343 -3.69 0.23 -4.22
C GLU A 343 -4.33 -1.04 -3.63
N ALA A 344 -3.51 -2.02 -3.25
CA ALA A 344 -3.99 -3.28 -2.68
C ALA A 344 -4.71 -3.08 -1.35
N MET A 345 -4.14 -2.27 -0.45
CA MET A 345 -4.76 -1.98 0.83
C MET A 345 -6.03 -1.15 0.68
N ALA A 346 -6.07 -0.19 -0.26
CA ALA A 346 -7.27 0.54 -0.62
C ALA A 346 -8.35 -0.41 -1.15
N ALA A 347 -8.00 -1.30 -2.08
CA ALA A 347 -8.94 -2.26 -2.67
C ALA A 347 -9.58 -3.17 -1.63
N MET A 348 -8.79 -3.74 -0.72
CA MET A 348 -9.32 -4.58 0.36
C MET A 348 -10.25 -3.80 1.28
N THR A 349 -9.90 -2.55 1.63
CA THR A 349 -10.75 -1.71 2.47
C THR A 349 -12.09 -1.37 1.81
N ILE A 350 -12.08 -1.05 0.51
CA ILE A 350 -13.30 -0.73 -0.23
C ILE A 350 -14.18 -1.96 -0.43
N VAL A 351 -13.61 -3.14 -0.74
CA VAL A 351 -14.40 -4.38 -0.84
C VAL A 351 -15.03 -4.74 0.51
N ASP A 352 -14.29 -4.64 1.61
CA ASP A 352 -14.79 -4.93 2.95
C ASP A 352 -15.98 -4.00 3.29
N ALA A 353 -15.84 -2.68 3.06
CA ALA A 353 -16.90 -1.71 3.24
C ALA A 353 -18.10 -1.97 2.31
N LEU A 354 -17.85 -2.36 1.05
CA LEU A 354 -18.89 -2.70 0.08
C LEU A 354 -19.70 -3.92 0.51
N LEU A 355 -19.06 -4.97 1.03
CA LEU A 355 -19.74 -6.16 1.52
C LEU A 355 -20.58 -5.84 2.77
N ILE A 356 -20.04 -5.04 3.69
CA ILE A 356 -20.77 -4.57 4.87
C ILE A 356 -21.99 -3.76 4.45
N SER A 357 -21.86 -2.85 3.49
CA SER A 357 -22.99 -2.01 3.04
C SER A 357 -24.17 -2.79 2.47
N LYS A 358 -23.97 -4.03 1.98
CA LYS A 358 -25.05 -4.91 1.51
C LYS A 358 -26.03 -5.32 2.61
N THR A 359 -25.68 -5.14 3.88
CA THR A 359 -26.54 -5.45 5.03
C THR A 359 -27.31 -4.25 5.55
N ASN A 360 -27.09 -3.05 5.03
CA ASN A 360 -27.65 -1.81 5.57
C ASN A 360 -29.10 -1.54 5.12
N ARG A 361 -29.54 -2.18 4.04
CA ARG A 361 -30.94 -2.09 3.53
C ARG A 361 -31.40 -3.45 3.03
N LEU A 362 -32.65 -3.75 3.33
CA LEU A 362 -33.38 -4.92 2.81
C LEU A 362 -34.02 -4.61 1.46
#